data_185c3d8103d17ad108aa022896f9b135
#
_entry.id   185c3d8103d17ad108aa022896f9b135
#
_cell.length_a   1.000
_cell.length_b   1.000
_cell.length_c   1.000
_cell.angle_alpha   90.00
_cell.angle_beta   90.00
_cell.angle_gamma   90.00
#
_symmetry.space_group_name_H-M   'P 1'
#
loop_
_entity.id
_entity.type
_entity.pdbx_description
1 polymer ?
#
loop_
_entity_poly.entity_id
_entity_poly.type
_entity_poly.pdbx_seq_one_letter_code
_entity_poly.pdbx_strand_id
1 'polypeptide(L)'
;MKVKKSISIMISLALTASILGGCSNTKTEESKGTGTKVVSENSRKSSNELVVAVASEPEEGFDATVGGHGSMTRVLFSTLFKRDKNLGMENDLASSYEVSEDLLTWIVKLREDVLFTDGEKLTSEDVVYTYEKAKGSGSSIDLTMLDSVKAIDDYTVAFTLNKPQSTFIEKMAYIGIVPKHAHNENFKDNPIGSGPYEFIQWDKGQQVIVEANENYYDEKPKMKKLTMVFLDDDAAYSAVKAGQVDIASIPGSLASADIEGKKIIELDSIETYGIEYPMQKGGQKDENGNKVGNDVTSDKAIREALTYAVDRNMLVEGVLNGHGTVSTTGLEKMPWLNKETVIDEKQDIEKAKKILEDGGWKDTNNNGTIDKNGVEAEFKLLYTDGKYRQELGLSYVEVAKQLGIKVKLEARTWDDIESEIHSEPVLFGWGSGDPSELYNLYSSNIIGKGVSWNNAGYYKNKNVDEYIDKALASKDENAAIEYWKKAQWDGKTGFSTLGDCTYTWLVNANHLFIADENLDIGTPVVQPHGGRILDNIDEWDWK
;
A
#
# COMPACT_ATOMS: atom_id res chain seq x y z
N MET A 1 5.83 -1.74 -46.52
CA MET A 1 6.11 -0.34 -46.86
C MET A 1 4.79 0.40 -47.00
N LYS A 2 4.37 1.14 -45.94
CA LYS A 2 3.46 2.30 -45.92
C LYS A 2 3.31 2.68 -44.45
N VAL A 3 3.99 3.74 -44.06
CA VAL A 3 3.95 4.42 -42.78
C VAL A 3 2.61 5.11 -42.64
N LYS A 4 1.83 4.80 -41.57
CA LYS A 4 0.69 5.63 -41.16
C LYS A 4 1.15 6.50 -39.98
N LYS A 5 1.25 7.79 -40.24
CA LYS A 5 1.40 8.83 -39.20
C LYS A 5 0.06 9.00 -38.48
N SER A 6 0.04 8.76 -37.18
CA SER A 6 -1.05 9.15 -36.29
C SER A 6 -0.81 10.59 -35.84
N ILE A 7 -1.78 11.45 -36.11
CA ILE A 7 -1.79 12.88 -35.71
C ILE A 7 -2.45 12.91 -34.33
N SER A 8 -1.70 13.30 -33.31
CA SER A 8 -2.22 13.64 -31.97
C SER A 8 -2.86 15.03 -32.05
N ILE A 9 -4.15 15.12 -31.78
CA ILE A 9 -4.87 16.38 -31.63
C ILE A 9 -4.81 16.77 -30.16
N MET A 10 -4.03 17.84 -29.87
CA MET A 10 -4.10 18.55 -28.58
C MET A 10 -5.41 19.35 -28.57
N ILE A 11 -6.29 19.08 -27.65
CA ILE A 11 -7.43 19.94 -27.34
C ILE A 11 -7.04 20.79 -26.13
N SER A 12 -6.73 22.06 -26.40
CA SER A 12 -6.53 23.09 -25.37
C SER A 12 -7.90 23.55 -24.88
N LEU A 13 -8.22 23.32 -23.61
CA LEU A 13 -9.40 23.88 -22.97
C LEU A 13 -9.09 25.33 -22.54
N ALA A 14 -9.64 26.31 -23.25
CA ALA A 14 -9.61 27.71 -22.86
C ALA A 14 -10.82 28.01 -21.96
N LEU A 15 -10.61 28.25 -20.68
CA LEU A 15 -11.60 28.87 -19.78
C LEU A 15 -11.58 30.38 -20.01
N THR A 16 -12.60 30.91 -20.62
CA THR A 16 -12.90 32.36 -20.65
C THR A 16 -14.08 32.67 -19.74
N ALA A 17 -13.78 33.37 -18.65
CA ALA A 17 -14.80 34.01 -17.81
C ALA A 17 -15.43 35.18 -18.60
N SER A 18 -16.75 35.19 -18.71
CA SER A 18 -17.54 36.32 -19.20
C SER A 18 -18.59 36.69 -18.17
N ILE A 19 -18.31 37.78 -17.45
CA ILE A 19 -19.32 38.55 -16.73
C ILE A 19 -19.76 39.67 -17.65
N LEU A 20 -21.06 39.80 -17.93
CA LEU A 20 -21.83 41.05 -17.89
C LEU A 20 -23.23 40.84 -18.50
N GLY A 21 -24.20 41.38 -17.81
CA GLY A 21 -25.63 41.20 -17.97
C GLY A 21 -26.26 41.79 -19.23
N GLY A 22 -27.49 41.39 -19.44
CA GLY A 22 -28.38 41.95 -20.48
C GLY A 22 -29.63 41.11 -20.63
N CYS A 23 -30.74 41.57 -20.09
CA CYS A 23 -32.08 41.02 -20.36
C CYS A 23 -32.44 41.11 -21.83
N SER A 24 -32.82 40.02 -22.47
CA SER A 24 -33.83 40.05 -23.55
C SER A 24 -34.36 38.62 -23.81
N ASN A 25 -35.68 38.51 -23.85
CA ASN A 25 -36.46 37.31 -24.16
C ASN A 25 -36.23 36.86 -25.61
N THR A 26 -35.74 35.64 -25.80
CA THR A 26 -35.99 34.89 -27.03
C THR A 26 -35.94 33.39 -26.72
N LYS A 27 -37.01 32.68 -27.05
CA LYS A 27 -37.11 31.23 -26.97
C LYS A 27 -36.08 30.57 -27.90
N THR A 28 -35.24 29.71 -27.36
CA THR A 28 -34.44 28.78 -28.19
C THR A 28 -34.40 27.42 -27.50
N GLU A 29 -34.50 26.40 -28.31
CA GLU A 29 -34.63 24.97 -27.92
C GLU A 29 -33.49 24.47 -27.05
N GLU A 30 -33.85 23.67 -26.05
CA GLU A 30 -32.91 22.98 -25.14
C GLU A 30 -32.08 21.91 -25.87
N SER A 31 -30.81 22.19 -26.02
CA SER A 31 -29.80 21.17 -26.26
C SER A 31 -29.48 20.54 -24.88
N LYS A 32 -29.80 19.27 -24.67
CA LYS A 32 -29.42 18.48 -23.52
C LYS A 32 -27.91 18.21 -23.53
N GLY A 33 -27.13 19.11 -22.94
CA GLY A 33 -25.78 18.85 -22.52
C GLY A 33 -25.83 18.28 -21.08
N THR A 34 -25.38 17.06 -20.87
CA THR A 34 -25.16 16.46 -19.55
C THR A 34 -23.94 17.12 -18.90
N GLY A 35 -24.11 18.31 -18.38
CA GLY A 35 -23.14 18.94 -17.50
C GLY A 35 -23.48 18.54 -16.05
N THR A 36 -22.58 17.85 -15.39
CA THR A 36 -22.65 17.58 -13.95
C THR A 36 -22.83 18.92 -13.23
N LYS A 37 -23.97 19.12 -12.57
CA LYS A 37 -24.18 20.31 -11.71
C LYS A 37 -23.23 20.17 -10.53
N VAL A 38 -22.22 21.02 -10.44
CA VAL A 38 -21.40 21.16 -9.23
C VAL A 38 -22.33 21.61 -8.10
N VAL A 39 -22.60 20.71 -7.15
CA VAL A 39 -23.39 21.00 -5.96
C VAL A 39 -22.53 21.86 -5.04
N SER A 40 -23.07 22.98 -4.53
CA SER A 40 -22.30 23.86 -3.66
C SER A 40 -21.96 23.18 -2.33
N GLU A 41 -20.82 23.51 -1.75
CA GLU A 41 -20.33 22.97 -0.47
C GLU A 41 -21.40 23.03 0.65
N ASN A 42 -22.06 24.16 0.83
CA ASN A 42 -23.15 24.32 1.82
C ASN A 42 -24.35 23.40 1.55
N SER A 43 -24.64 23.09 0.28
CA SER A 43 -25.72 22.17 -0.05
C SER A 43 -25.33 20.72 0.27
N ARG A 44 -24.07 20.33 0.06
CA ARG A 44 -23.57 18.99 0.43
C ARG A 44 -23.64 18.76 1.94
N LYS A 45 -23.15 19.72 2.74
CA LYS A 45 -23.23 19.65 4.20
C LYS A 45 -24.66 19.47 4.69
N SER A 46 -25.60 20.23 4.15
CA SER A 46 -27.01 20.15 4.56
C SER A 46 -27.71 18.84 4.16
N SER A 47 -27.19 18.13 3.14
CA SER A 47 -27.72 16.84 2.69
C SER A 47 -26.90 15.63 3.19
N ASN A 48 -25.89 15.85 4.02
CA ASN A 48 -24.93 14.83 4.47
C ASN A 48 -24.24 14.10 3.30
N GLU A 49 -23.82 14.87 2.31
CA GLU A 49 -23.03 14.40 1.18
C GLU A 49 -21.57 14.80 1.34
N LEU A 50 -20.66 13.99 0.82
CA LEU A 50 -19.22 14.19 0.92
C LEU A 50 -18.55 13.96 -0.43
N VAL A 51 -17.59 14.81 -0.81
CA VAL A 51 -16.72 14.62 -1.96
C VAL A 51 -15.29 14.41 -1.49
N VAL A 52 -14.71 13.26 -1.82
CA VAL A 52 -13.35 12.85 -1.43
C VAL A 52 -12.48 12.76 -2.68
N ALA A 53 -11.32 13.40 -2.70
CA ALA A 53 -10.34 13.14 -3.74
C ALA A 53 -9.52 11.89 -3.38
N VAL A 54 -9.43 10.96 -4.33
CA VAL A 54 -8.59 9.76 -4.27
C VAL A 54 -7.59 9.78 -5.42
N ALA A 55 -6.35 9.36 -5.13
CA ALA A 55 -5.24 9.52 -6.06
C ALA A 55 -5.30 8.57 -7.27
N SER A 56 -5.97 7.43 -7.14
CA SER A 56 -6.01 6.43 -8.20
C SER A 56 -7.38 5.79 -8.35
N GLU A 57 -7.76 5.57 -9.60
CA GLU A 57 -8.88 4.72 -9.98
C GLU A 57 -8.47 3.25 -9.81
N PRO A 58 -9.37 2.36 -9.34
CA PRO A 58 -9.07 0.93 -9.31
C PRO A 58 -8.93 0.37 -10.74
N GLU A 59 -7.73 -0.09 -11.11
CA GLU A 59 -7.44 -0.60 -12.45
C GLU A 59 -8.28 -1.83 -12.80
N GLU A 60 -8.46 -2.74 -11.84
CA GLU A 60 -9.22 -3.99 -11.99
C GLU A 60 -10.69 -3.87 -11.59
N GLY A 61 -11.18 -2.65 -11.27
CA GLY A 61 -12.53 -2.40 -10.78
C GLY A 61 -12.70 -2.75 -9.30
N PHE A 62 -13.94 -3.05 -8.90
CA PHE A 62 -14.34 -3.20 -7.49
C PHE A 62 -14.52 -4.66 -7.06
N ASP A 63 -13.85 -5.62 -7.69
CA ASP A 63 -13.92 -7.03 -7.29
C ASP A 63 -12.99 -7.31 -6.10
N ALA A 64 -13.56 -7.53 -4.92
CA ALA A 64 -12.81 -7.79 -3.69
C ALA A 64 -12.02 -9.12 -3.70
N THR A 65 -12.30 -10.04 -4.63
CA THR A 65 -11.56 -11.31 -4.75
C THR A 65 -10.22 -11.17 -5.43
N VAL A 66 -9.98 -10.04 -6.14
CA VAL A 66 -8.71 -9.78 -6.82
C VAL A 66 -7.75 -9.01 -5.91
N GLY A 67 -8.25 -8.21 -4.98
CA GLY A 67 -7.46 -7.32 -4.14
C GLY A 67 -6.90 -6.13 -4.92
N GLY A 68 -5.91 -5.45 -4.34
CA GLY A 68 -5.23 -4.32 -4.98
C GLY A 68 -5.54 -2.96 -4.33
N HIS A 69 -4.78 -1.95 -4.76
CA HIS A 69 -4.97 -0.58 -4.29
C HIS A 69 -6.28 0.00 -4.84
N GLY A 70 -6.96 0.80 -4.02
CA GLY A 70 -8.18 1.48 -4.44
C GLY A 70 -9.44 0.61 -4.53
N SER A 71 -9.39 -0.66 -4.09
CA SER A 71 -10.55 -1.59 -4.16
C SER A 71 -11.76 -1.15 -3.34
N MET A 72 -11.62 -0.15 -2.47
CA MET A 72 -12.68 0.34 -1.57
C MET A 72 -13.33 -0.78 -0.75
N THR A 73 -12.55 -1.80 -0.36
CA THR A 73 -13.07 -3.00 0.29
C THR A 73 -13.94 -2.65 1.50
N ARG A 74 -13.45 -1.78 2.41
CA ARG A 74 -14.20 -1.41 3.62
C ARG A 74 -15.39 -0.47 3.36
N VAL A 75 -15.48 0.15 2.19
CA VAL A 75 -16.62 1.00 1.79
C VAL A 75 -17.76 0.14 1.26
N LEU A 76 -17.48 -0.80 0.37
CA LEU A 76 -18.47 -1.59 -0.36
C LEU A 76 -18.72 -2.99 0.26
N PHE A 77 -17.71 -3.57 0.90
CA PHE A 77 -17.74 -4.94 1.39
C PHE A 77 -17.46 -5.01 2.89
N SER A 78 -17.90 -6.09 3.51
CA SER A 78 -17.48 -6.49 4.84
C SER A 78 -16.49 -7.64 4.77
N THR A 79 -15.63 -7.75 5.77
CA THR A 79 -14.60 -8.78 5.92
C THR A 79 -14.93 -9.68 7.10
N LEU A 80 -14.27 -10.82 7.25
CA LEU A 80 -14.52 -11.67 8.43
C LEU A 80 -14.08 -11.00 9.72
N PHE A 81 -12.96 -10.28 9.68
CA PHE A 81 -12.41 -9.51 10.79
C PHE A 81 -12.02 -8.11 10.31
N LYS A 82 -11.85 -7.17 11.21
CA LYS A 82 -11.37 -5.80 10.94
C LYS A 82 -10.29 -5.40 11.94
N ARG A 83 -9.50 -4.38 11.60
CA ARG A 83 -8.54 -3.80 12.54
C ARG A 83 -9.18 -2.70 13.35
N ASP A 84 -8.86 -2.68 14.64
CA ASP A 84 -9.15 -1.55 15.51
C ASP A 84 -8.15 -0.39 15.27
N LYS A 85 -8.38 0.73 15.94
CA LYS A 85 -7.52 1.92 15.87
C LYS A 85 -6.07 1.70 16.37
N ASN A 86 -5.80 0.62 17.09
CA ASN A 86 -4.48 0.28 17.63
C ASN A 86 -3.83 -0.89 16.86
N LEU A 87 -4.34 -1.22 15.68
CA LEU A 87 -3.95 -2.35 14.85
C LEU A 87 -4.29 -3.74 15.46
N GLY A 88 -5.10 -3.79 16.52
CA GLY A 88 -5.67 -5.03 17.05
C GLY A 88 -6.70 -5.63 16.09
N MET A 89 -7.03 -6.91 16.28
CA MET A 89 -8.00 -7.61 15.45
C MET A 89 -9.36 -7.68 16.14
N GLU A 90 -10.42 -7.23 15.46
CA GLU A 90 -11.78 -7.28 15.90
C GLU A 90 -12.65 -8.15 14.98
N ASN A 91 -13.73 -8.70 15.54
CA ASN A 91 -14.76 -9.36 14.76
C ASN A 91 -15.49 -8.35 13.85
N ASP A 92 -15.86 -8.79 12.63
CA ASP A 92 -16.72 -8.05 11.71
C ASP A 92 -17.90 -8.95 11.29
N LEU A 93 -17.79 -9.68 10.17
CA LEU A 93 -18.77 -10.73 9.83
C LEU A 93 -18.66 -11.96 10.74
N ALA A 94 -17.46 -12.22 11.27
CA ALA A 94 -17.26 -13.28 12.25
C ALA A 94 -17.86 -12.88 13.60
N SER A 95 -18.61 -13.80 14.24
CA SER A 95 -19.06 -13.67 15.63
C SER A 95 -18.07 -14.30 16.61
N SER A 96 -17.34 -15.34 16.18
CA SER A 96 -16.27 -16.00 16.94
C SER A 96 -15.42 -16.88 16.03
N TYR A 97 -14.26 -17.30 16.51
CA TYR A 97 -13.43 -18.30 15.85
C TYR A 97 -12.73 -19.23 16.82
N GLU A 98 -12.36 -20.41 16.34
CA GLU A 98 -11.55 -21.40 17.06
C GLU A 98 -10.42 -21.88 16.14
N VAL A 99 -9.22 -22.12 16.72
CA VAL A 99 -8.06 -22.60 15.98
C VAL A 99 -7.55 -23.88 16.60
N SER A 100 -7.29 -24.89 15.76
CA SER A 100 -6.71 -26.16 16.21
C SER A 100 -5.31 -25.98 16.82
N GLU A 101 -4.88 -26.93 17.63
CA GLU A 101 -3.56 -26.88 18.32
C GLU A 101 -2.38 -26.81 17.33
N ASP A 102 -2.53 -27.40 16.16
CA ASP A 102 -1.51 -27.42 15.10
C ASP A 102 -1.58 -26.22 14.16
N LEU A 103 -2.50 -25.26 14.41
CA LEU A 103 -2.75 -24.07 13.59
C LEU A 103 -3.15 -24.39 12.12
N LEU A 104 -3.59 -25.61 11.83
CA LEU A 104 -3.97 -26.02 10.48
C LEU A 104 -5.47 -25.85 10.19
N THR A 105 -6.31 -25.80 11.24
CA THR A 105 -7.77 -25.68 11.06
C THR A 105 -8.29 -24.47 11.82
N TRP A 106 -9.01 -23.61 11.09
CA TRP A 106 -9.69 -22.44 11.62
C TRP A 106 -11.19 -22.61 11.42
N ILE A 107 -11.96 -22.60 12.51
CA ILE A 107 -13.42 -22.64 12.46
C ILE A 107 -13.94 -21.24 12.78
N VAL A 108 -14.63 -20.62 11.83
CA VAL A 108 -15.17 -19.26 11.97
C VAL A 108 -16.69 -19.34 11.97
N LYS A 109 -17.33 -18.78 13.01
CA LYS A 109 -18.78 -18.60 13.07
C LYS A 109 -19.14 -17.22 12.59
N LEU A 110 -20.12 -17.12 11.73
CA LEU A 110 -20.62 -15.88 11.16
C LEU A 110 -21.76 -15.27 11.99
N ARG A 111 -22.03 -14.01 11.77
CA ARG A 111 -23.28 -13.34 12.13
C ARG A 111 -24.41 -13.90 11.26
N GLU A 112 -25.65 -13.85 11.76
CA GLU A 112 -26.83 -14.36 11.05
C GLU A 112 -27.74 -13.24 10.50
N ASP A 113 -27.39 -11.99 10.78
CA ASP A 113 -28.19 -10.79 10.51
C ASP A 113 -27.69 -9.93 9.34
N VAL A 114 -26.73 -10.43 8.58
CA VAL A 114 -26.10 -9.68 7.47
C VAL A 114 -26.83 -9.91 6.16
N LEU A 115 -27.14 -8.80 5.47
CA LEU A 115 -27.68 -8.78 4.12
C LEU A 115 -26.67 -8.13 3.16
N PHE A 116 -26.65 -8.61 1.92
CA PHE A 116 -26.08 -7.87 0.81
C PHE A 116 -26.98 -6.70 0.42
N THR A 117 -26.45 -5.74 -0.34
CA THR A 117 -27.20 -4.55 -0.77
C THR A 117 -28.39 -4.86 -1.67
N ASP A 118 -28.45 -6.03 -2.28
CA ASP A 118 -29.63 -6.54 -3.03
C ASP A 118 -30.68 -7.23 -2.16
N GLY A 119 -30.44 -7.33 -0.84
CA GLY A 119 -31.37 -7.89 0.15
C GLY A 119 -31.23 -9.39 0.40
N GLU A 120 -30.37 -10.10 -0.32
CA GLU A 120 -30.10 -11.52 -0.07
C GLU A 120 -29.18 -11.71 1.16
N LYS A 121 -29.37 -12.82 1.89
CA LYS A 121 -28.59 -13.13 3.10
C LYS A 121 -27.18 -13.55 2.77
N LEU A 122 -26.20 -13.02 3.54
CA LEU A 122 -24.84 -13.53 3.54
C LEU A 122 -24.77 -14.83 4.33
N THR A 123 -24.18 -15.87 3.75
CA THR A 123 -24.02 -17.19 4.35
C THR A 123 -22.59 -17.71 4.23
N SER A 124 -22.31 -18.86 4.85
CA SER A 124 -21.03 -19.56 4.75
C SER A 124 -20.67 -19.93 3.30
N GLU A 125 -21.65 -20.16 2.43
CA GLU A 125 -21.42 -20.46 1.00
C GLU A 125 -20.80 -19.28 0.24
N ASP A 126 -21.13 -18.04 0.61
CA ASP A 126 -20.53 -16.83 0.04
C ASP A 126 -19.08 -16.69 0.47
N VAL A 127 -18.78 -17.00 1.73
CA VAL A 127 -17.41 -17.02 2.25
C VAL A 127 -16.57 -18.08 1.53
N VAL A 128 -17.08 -19.31 1.43
CA VAL A 128 -16.40 -20.39 0.68
C VAL A 128 -16.14 -19.98 -0.76
N TYR A 129 -17.15 -19.46 -1.44
CA TYR A 129 -17.02 -18.99 -2.82
C TYR A 129 -15.95 -17.89 -2.96
N THR A 130 -15.97 -16.89 -2.08
CA THR A 130 -15.03 -15.77 -2.09
C THR A 130 -13.58 -16.25 -1.98
N TYR A 131 -13.28 -17.09 -0.99
CA TYR A 131 -11.91 -17.56 -0.77
C TYR A 131 -11.40 -18.51 -1.86
N GLU A 132 -12.27 -19.36 -2.42
CA GLU A 132 -11.92 -20.21 -3.57
C GLU A 132 -11.62 -19.35 -4.82
N LYS A 133 -12.36 -18.28 -5.05
CA LYS A 133 -12.10 -17.32 -6.13
C LYS A 133 -10.82 -16.55 -5.90
N ALA A 134 -10.61 -15.97 -4.71
CA ALA A 134 -9.41 -15.22 -4.37
C ALA A 134 -8.14 -16.06 -4.50
N LYS A 135 -8.19 -17.34 -4.05
CA LYS A 135 -7.07 -18.29 -4.19
C LYS A 135 -6.68 -18.55 -5.65
N GLY A 136 -7.64 -18.51 -6.58
CA GLY A 136 -7.43 -18.77 -8.01
C GLY A 136 -7.22 -17.53 -8.88
N SER A 137 -7.39 -16.33 -8.34
CA SER A 137 -7.45 -15.09 -9.13
C SER A 137 -6.08 -14.47 -9.47
N GLY A 138 -4.98 -14.94 -8.88
CA GLY A 138 -3.69 -14.22 -8.92
C GLY A 138 -3.71 -12.95 -8.07
N SER A 139 -4.62 -12.88 -7.09
CA SER A 139 -4.79 -11.78 -6.14
C SER A 139 -3.46 -11.34 -5.51
N SER A 140 -3.33 -10.05 -5.23
CA SER A 140 -2.24 -9.50 -4.42
C SER A 140 -2.25 -10.04 -2.97
N ILE A 141 -3.33 -10.70 -2.54
CA ILE A 141 -3.45 -11.34 -1.22
C ILE A 141 -2.89 -12.75 -1.31
N ASP A 142 -1.79 -13.01 -0.61
CA ASP A 142 -1.19 -14.35 -0.55
C ASP A 142 -2.11 -15.32 0.22
N LEU A 143 -2.67 -16.29 -0.49
CA LEU A 143 -3.43 -17.43 0.03
C LEU A 143 -2.76 -18.77 -0.25
N THR A 144 -1.47 -18.79 -0.52
CA THR A 144 -0.72 -20.04 -0.82
C THR A 144 -0.73 -21.04 0.33
N MET A 145 -0.95 -20.57 1.57
CA MET A 145 -1.12 -21.43 2.73
C MET A 145 -2.50 -22.09 2.83
N LEU A 146 -3.53 -21.57 2.15
CA LEU A 146 -4.88 -22.10 2.21
C LEU A 146 -4.99 -23.39 1.37
N ASP A 147 -5.27 -24.52 2.02
CA ASP A 147 -5.55 -25.78 1.34
C ASP A 147 -7.00 -25.82 0.85
N SER A 148 -7.95 -25.67 1.76
CA SER A 148 -9.37 -25.69 1.43
C SER A 148 -10.20 -24.84 2.38
N VAL A 149 -11.39 -24.42 1.90
CA VAL A 149 -12.42 -23.76 2.69
C VAL A 149 -13.75 -24.50 2.48
N LYS A 150 -14.53 -24.73 3.56
CA LYS A 150 -15.78 -25.50 3.51
C LYS A 150 -16.83 -24.92 4.45
N ALA A 151 -18.07 -24.84 3.99
CA ALA A 151 -19.23 -24.62 4.84
C ALA A 151 -19.49 -25.87 5.70
N ILE A 152 -19.62 -25.68 7.01
CA ILE A 152 -20.08 -26.72 7.95
C ILE A 152 -21.60 -26.67 8.06
N ASP A 153 -22.13 -25.47 8.17
CA ASP A 153 -23.55 -25.11 8.14
C ASP A 153 -23.72 -23.72 7.55
N ASP A 154 -24.92 -23.15 7.55
CA ASP A 154 -25.23 -21.86 6.92
C ASP A 154 -24.40 -20.68 7.48
N TYR A 155 -23.86 -20.81 8.70
CA TYR A 155 -23.14 -19.74 9.39
C TYR A 155 -21.82 -20.20 10.03
N THR A 156 -21.28 -21.34 9.60
CA THR A 156 -20.01 -21.86 10.11
C THR A 156 -19.11 -22.28 8.95
N VAL A 157 -17.90 -21.74 8.91
CA VAL A 157 -16.90 -22.01 7.88
C VAL A 157 -15.66 -22.64 8.48
N ALA A 158 -15.14 -23.70 7.86
CA ALA A 158 -13.86 -24.30 8.19
C ALA A 158 -12.82 -23.95 7.11
N PHE A 159 -11.70 -23.37 7.52
CA PHE A 159 -10.50 -23.16 6.71
C PHE A 159 -9.47 -24.20 7.10
N THR A 160 -8.88 -24.87 6.11
CA THR A 160 -7.77 -25.80 6.32
C THR A 160 -6.53 -25.25 5.65
N LEU A 161 -5.42 -25.20 6.38
CA LEU A 161 -4.13 -24.72 5.89
C LEU A 161 -3.20 -25.89 5.59
N ASN A 162 -2.31 -25.73 4.61
CA ASN A 162 -1.29 -26.72 4.25
C ASN A 162 -0.02 -26.61 5.13
N LYS A 163 0.10 -25.52 5.88
CA LYS A 163 1.17 -25.28 6.89
C LYS A 163 0.63 -24.41 8.02
N PRO A 164 1.17 -24.51 9.24
CA PRO A 164 0.78 -23.65 10.35
C PRO A 164 1.01 -22.18 10.02
N GLN A 165 0.00 -21.34 10.30
CA GLN A 165 0.12 -19.89 10.11
C GLN A 165 -0.76 -19.15 11.12
N SER A 166 -0.16 -18.68 12.21
CA SER A 166 -0.84 -17.91 13.26
C SER A 166 -1.41 -16.57 12.75
N THR A 167 -0.82 -16.02 11.68
CA THR A 167 -1.22 -14.76 11.07
C THR A 167 -2.32 -14.92 10.01
N PHE A 168 -2.94 -16.11 9.89
CA PHE A 168 -3.99 -16.31 8.88
C PHE A 168 -5.22 -15.42 9.09
N ILE A 169 -5.51 -15.04 10.35
CA ILE A 169 -6.56 -14.08 10.70
C ILE A 169 -6.38 -12.72 9.98
N GLU A 170 -5.15 -12.32 9.72
CA GLU A 170 -4.83 -11.09 8.99
C GLU A 170 -5.37 -11.11 7.55
N LYS A 171 -5.27 -12.27 6.88
CA LYS A 171 -5.81 -12.44 5.53
C LYS A 171 -7.34 -12.34 5.53
N MET A 172 -7.97 -12.73 6.63
CA MET A 172 -9.42 -12.64 6.80
C MET A 172 -9.92 -11.20 7.00
N ALA A 173 -9.05 -10.26 7.34
CA ALA A 173 -9.36 -8.84 7.50
C ALA A 173 -9.18 -8.02 6.20
N TYR A 174 -8.66 -8.62 5.13
CA TYR A 174 -8.43 -7.93 3.87
C TYR A 174 -9.38 -8.34 2.75
N ILE A 175 -9.94 -9.56 2.79
CA ILE A 175 -10.78 -10.10 1.73
C ILE A 175 -12.24 -9.74 2.00
N GLY A 176 -12.79 -8.84 1.18
CA GLY A 176 -14.22 -8.52 1.20
C GLY A 176 -15.06 -9.69 0.68
N ILE A 177 -16.12 -10.04 1.39
CA ILE A 177 -16.99 -11.16 1.00
C ILE A 177 -17.94 -10.72 -0.13
N VAL A 178 -17.92 -11.49 -1.23
CA VAL A 178 -18.76 -11.25 -2.40
C VAL A 178 -19.91 -12.24 -2.47
N PRO A 179 -21.09 -11.83 -2.99
CA PRO A 179 -22.27 -12.70 -3.11
C PRO A 179 -22.08 -13.74 -4.21
N LYS A 180 -22.10 -15.02 -3.86
CA LYS A 180 -21.99 -16.14 -4.82
C LYS A 180 -23.02 -16.07 -5.94
N HIS A 181 -24.25 -15.65 -5.63
CA HIS A 181 -25.37 -15.62 -6.58
C HIS A 181 -25.24 -14.49 -7.63
N ALA A 182 -24.52 -13.41 -7.32
CA ALA A 182 -24.41 -12.22 -8.16
C ALA A 182 -23.02 -12.00 -8.75
N HIS A 183 -21.99 -12.74 -8.30
CA HIS A 183 -20.62 -12.57 -8.77
C HIS A 183 -20.44 -13.17 -10.18
N ASN A 184 -20.31 -12.27 -11.17
CA ASN A 184 -20.18 -12.59 -12.59
C ASN A 184 -19.13 -11.69 -13.27
N GLU A 185 -18.93 -11.80 -14.57
CA GLU A 185 -17.91 -11.04 -15.33
C GLU A 185 -18.06 -9.51 -15.25
N ASN A 186 -19.27 -9.01 -14.99
CA ASN A 186 -19.56 -7.58 -14.86
C ASN A 186 -19.50 -7.10 -13.40
N PHE A 187 -19.24 -8.00 -12.44
CA PHE A 187 -19.27 -7.68 -11.01
C PHE A 187 -18.32 -6.55 -10.65
N LYS A 188 -17.14 -6.53 -11.24
CA LYS A 188 -16.12 -5.51 -11.01
C LYS A 188 -16.56 -4.07 -11.41
N ASP A 189 -17.52 -3.95 -12.31
CA ASP A 189 -18.06 -2.66 -12.77
C ASP A 189 -19.38 -2.28 -12.05
N ASN A 190 -20.02 -3.22 -11.38
CA ASN A 190 -21.27 -3.02 -10.64
C ASN A 190 -21.34 -3.98 -9.45
N PRO A 191 -20.51 -3.76 -8.40
CA PRO A 191 -20.39 -4.67 -7.26
C PRO A 191 -21.63 -4.63 -6.36
N ILE A 192 -21.94 -5.78 -5.77
CA ILE A 192 -22.91 -5.96 -4.70
C ILE A 192 -22.12 -6.38 -3.47
N GLY A 193 -22.23 -5.65 -2.37
CA GLY A 193 -21.51 -5.92 -1.14
C GLY A 193 -22.39 -5.92 0.08
N SER A 194 -21.79 -6.04 1.25
CA SER A 194 -22.46 -5.97 2.56
C SER A 194 -21.89 -4.86 3.44
N GLY A 195 -21.06 -3.98 2.85
CA GLY A 195 -20.41 -2.87 3.54
C GLY A 195 -21.35 -1.72 3.88
N PRO A 196 -20.81 -0.64 4.51
CA PRO A 196 -21.59 0.52 4.93
C PRO A 196 -22.20 1.32 3.78
N TYR A 197 -21.70 1.16 2.57
CA TYR A 197 -22.23 1.85 1.38
C TYR A 197 -22.54 0.86 0.27
N GLU A 198 -23.55 1.22 -0.55
CA GLU A 198 -23.90 0.55 -1.79
C GLU A 198 -23.36 1.32 -3.00
N PHE A 199 -22.94 0.57 -4.03
CA PHE A 199 -22.44 1.12 -5.27
C PHE A 199 -23.60 1.68 -6.12
N ILE A 200 -23.43 2.91 -6.63
CA ILE A 200 -24.43 3.57 -7.47
C ILE A 200 -23.94 3.76 -8.90
N GLN A 201 -22.70 4.29 -9.07
CA GLN A 201 -22.20 4.68 -10.38
C GLN A 201 -20.68 4.77 -10.41
N TRP A 202 -20.09 4.35 -11.53
CA TRP A 202 -18.69 4.57 -11.84
C TRP A 202 -18.55 5.27 -13.20
N ASP A 203 -18.07 6.50 -13.18
CA ASP A 203 -17.68 7.27 -14.36
C ASP A 203 -16.18 7.09 -14.55
N LYS A 204 -15.76 6.13 -15.39
CA LYS A 204 -14.35 5.74 -15.57
C LYS A 204 -13.46 6.94 -15.87
N GLY A 205 -12.34 7.05 -15.17
CA GLY A 205 -11.40 8.17 -15.25
C GLY A 205 -11.88 9.45 -14.58
N GLN A 206 -13.02 9.45 -13.88
CA GLN A 206 -13.59 10.66 -13.27
C GLN A 206 -13.96 10.46 -11.80
N GLN A 207 -14.92 9.57 -11.51
CA GLN A 207 -15.47 9.43 -10.16
C GLN A 207 -16.21 8.11 -9.94
N VAL A 208 -16.37 7.77 -8.65
CA VAL A 208 -17.30 6.74 -8.15
C VAL A 208 -18.29 7.39 -7.20
N ILE A 209 -19.55 6.99 -7.29
CA ILE A 209 -20.63 7.43 -6.41
C ILE A 209 -21.16 6.22 -5.65
N VAL A 210 -21.26 6.35 -4.32
CA VAL A 210 -21.85 5.37 -3.43
C VAL A 210 -22.85 6.05 -2.50
N GLU A 211 -23.87 5.32 -2.07
CA GLU A 211 -24.88 5.80 -1.11
C GLU A 211 -24.90 4.91 0.15
N ALA A 212 -25.34 5.46 1.28
CA ALA A 212 -25.38 4.72 2.54
C ALA A 212 -26.27 3.48 2.43
N ASN A 213 -25.75 2.32 2.83
CA ASN A 213 -26.49 1.06 2.85
C ASN A 213 -27.48 1.05 4.03
N GLU A 214 -28.76 1.19 3.73
CA GLU A 214 -29.82 1.19 4.74
C GLU A 214 -29.98 -0.16 5.47
N ASN A 215 -29.43 -1.25 4.89
CA ASN A 215 -29.45 -2.59 5.46
C ASN A 215 -28.14 -2.95 6.18
N TYR A 216 -27.21 -1.99 6.33
CA TYR A 216 -25.93 -2.25 7.01
C TYR A 216 -26.17 -2.76 8.44
N TYR A 217 -25.49 -3.81 8.83
CA TYR A 217 -25.72 -4.57 10.07
C TYR A 217 -25.04 -3.95 11.30
N ASP A 218 -24.13 -3.00 11.11
CA ASP A 218 -23.45 -2.27 12.18
C ASP A 218 -23.96 -0.82 12.25
N GLU A 219 -23.24 0.09 12.89
CA GLU A 219 -23.59 1.50 12.96
C GLU A 219 -23.70 2.11 11.55
N LYS A 220 -24.87 2.67 11.24
CA LYS A 220 -25.14 3.20 9.90
C LYS A 220 -24.34 4.47 9.64
N PRO A 221 -23.76 4.60 8.42
CA PRO A 221 -23.03 5.81 8.05
C PRO A 221 -23.89 7.06 8.18
N LYS A 222 -23.32 8.12 8.72
CA LYS A 222 -23.98 9.42 8.84
C LYS A 222 -23.98 10.18 7.52
N MET A 223 -22.90 10.02 6.72
CA MET A 223 -22.82 10.55 5.35
C MET A 223 -23.70 9.70 4.43
N LYS A 224 -24.72 10.31 3.83
CA LYS A 224 -25.69 9.60 2.98
C LYS A 224 -25.18 9.27 1.61
N LYS A 225 -24.22 10.08 1.12
CA LYS A 225 -23.65 9.92 -0.22
C LYS A 225 -22.19 10.32 -0.24
N LEU A 226 -21.37 9.47 -0.83
CA LEU A 226 -19.97 9.76 -1.09
C LEU A 226 -19.75 9.84 -2.60
N THR A 227 -19.02 10.87 -3.03
CA THR A 227 -18.48 10.98 -4.38
C THR A 227 -16.96 10.96 -4.28
N MET A 228 -16.33 9.91 -4.77
CA MET A 228 -14.87 9.81 -4.83
C MET A 228 -14.39 10.22 -6.20
N VAL A 229 -13.66 11.32 -6.29
CA VAL A 229 -13.13 11.88 -7.56
C VAL A 229 -11.67 11.49 -7.73
N PHE A 230 -11.28 11.08 -8.93
CA PHE A 230 -9.91 10.69 -9.26
C PHE A 230 -9.12 11.93 -9.66
N LEU A 231 -8.25 12.41 -8.77
CA LEU A 231 -7.46 13.62 -8.97
C LEU A 231 -6.03 13.38 -8.47
N ASP A 232 -5.03 13.90 -9.20
CA ASP A 232 -3.68 14.02 -8.69
C ASP A 232 -3.59 15.04 -7.54
N ASP A 233 -2.48 15.04 -6.80
CA ASP A 233 -2.31 15.85 -5.59
C ASP A 233 -2.52 17.35 -5.85
N ASP A 234 -2.05 17.90 -6.96
CA ASP A 234 -2.16 19.34 -7.28
C ASP A 234 -3.59 19.73 -7.65
N ALA A 235 -4.25 18.90 -8.46
CA ALA A 235 -5.66 19.09 -8.81
C ALA A 235 -6.57 18.92 -7.58
N ALA A 236 -6.32 17.91 -6.75
CA ALA A 236 -7.05 17.66 -5.52
C ALA A 236 -6.93 18.83 -4.52
N TYR A 237 -5.71 19.34 -4.29
CA TYR A 237 -5.48 20.51 -3.45
C TYR A 237 -6.23 21.75 -3.97
N SER A 238 -6.17 21.99 -5.29
CA SER A 238 -6.88 23.11 -5.91
C SER A 238 -8.40 22.98 -5.80
N ALA A 239 -8.93 21.77 -5.93
CA ALA A 239 -10.36 21.47 -5.80
C ALA A 239 -10.86 21.65 -4.35
N VAL A 240 -10.06 21.29 -3.32
CA VAL A 240 -10.41 21.56 -1.91
C VAL A 240 -10.45 23.07 -1.64
N LYS A 241 -9.47 23.83 -2.16
CA LYS A 241 -9.48 25.31 -2.05
C LYS A 241 -10.70 25.94 -2.68
N ALA A 242 -11.17 25.38 -3.79
CA ALA A 242 -12.36 25.86 -4.49
C ALA A 242 -13.70 25.39 -3.87
N GLY A 243 -13.67 24.58 -2.79
CA GLY A 243 -14.86 23.98 -2.18
C GLY A 243 -15.55 22.94 -3.07
N GLN A 244 -14.85 22.38 -4.06
CA GLN A 244 -15.36 21.33 -4.93
C GLN A 244 -15.16 19.94 -4.34
N VAL A 245 -14.10 19.77 -3.53
CA VAL A 245 -13.75 18.58 -2.77
C VAL A 245 -13.71 18.94 -1.29
N ASP A 246 -14.14 18.04 -0.43
CA ASP A 246 -14.24 18.26 1.01
C ASP A 246 -13.00 17.78 1.77
N ILE A 247 -12.32 16.75 1.25
CA ILE A 247 -11.05 16.22 1.77
C ILE A 247 -10.17 15.66 0.66
N ALA A 248 -8.88 15.90 0.75
CA ALA A 248 -7.87 15.36 -0.17
C ALA A 248 -6.54 15.09 0.53
N SER A 249 -5.80 14.09 0.05
CA SER A 249 -4.40 13.87 0.42
C SER A 249 -3.52 14.99 -0.14
N ILE A 250 -2.49 15.40 0.62
CA ILE A 250 -1.53 16.42 0.21
C ILE A 250 -0.08 16.00 0.54
N PRO A 251 0.91 16.51 -0.21
CA PRO A 251 2.32 16.38 0.18
C PRO A 251 2.68 17.28 1.37
N GLY A 252 3.74 16.95 2.10
CA GLY A 252 4.23 17.72 3.26
C GLY A 252 4.51 19.19 2.94
N SER A 253 4.96 19.50 1.72
CA SER A 253 5.22 20.87 1.27
C SER A 253 3.98 21.79 1.30
N LEU A 254 2.77 21.22 1.30
CA LEU A 254 1.50 21.96 1.36
C LEU A 254 0.87 21.96 2.76
N ALA A 255 1.45 21.25 3.73
CA ALA A 255 0.89 21.13 5.08
C ALA A 255 0.92 22.45 5.89
N SER A 256 1.78 23.40 5.51
CA SER A 256 1.83 24.73 6.16
C SER A 256 0.87 25.75 5.55
N ALA A 257 0.04 25.37 4.56
CA ALA A 257 -0.87 26.28 3.90
C ALA A 257 -2.01 26.68 4.85
N ASP A 258 -2.18 27.97 5.09
CA ASP A 258 -3.31 28.53 5.83
C ASP A 258 -4.42 28.92 4.83
N ILE A 259 -5.50 28.15 4.83
CA ILE A 259 -6.63 28.35 3.93
C ILE A 259 -7.91 28.50 4.77
N GLU A 260 -8.58 29.61 4.61
CA GLU A 260 -9.84 29.92 5.33
C GLU A 260 -10.85 28.78 5.16
N GLY A 261 -11.42 28.31 6.29
CA GLY A 261 -12.42 27.25 6.33
C GLY A 261 -11.88 25.83 6.07
N LYS A 262 -10.55 25.65 6.03
CA LYS A 262 -9.91 24.34 5.88
C LYS A 262 -8.97 24.04 7.04
N LYS A 263 -8.73 22.76 7.28
CA LYS A 263 -7.75 22.27 8.28
C LYS A 263 -6.83 21.23 7.67
N ILE A 264 -5.63 21.15 8.22
CA ILE A 264 -4.70 20.05 7.93
C ILE A 264 -4.94 18.94 8.95
N ILE A 265 -5.04 17.71 8.45
CA ILE A 265 -5.14 16.50 9.26
C ILE A 265 -3.86 15.71 9.00
N GLU A 266 -3.09 15.46 10.05
CA GLU A 266 -1.92 14.59 10.01
C GLU A 266 -2.25 13.28 10.73
N LEU A 267 -2.14 12.17 10.01
CA LEU A 267 -2.37 10.83 10.53
C LEU A 267 -1.04 10.10 10.68
N ASP A 268 -0.83 9.55 11.85
CA ASP A 268 0.29 8.64 12.08
C ASP A 268 0.19 7.43 11.16
N SER A 269 1.33 6.95 10.67
CA SER A 269 1.36 5.83 9.75
C SER A 269 2.51 4.89 10.05
N ILE A 270 2.39 3.66 9.59
CA ILE A 270 3.45 2.67 9.55
C ILE A 270 4.07 2.58 8.15
N GLU A 271 3.70 3.48 7.24
CA GLU A 271 4.27 3.54 5.90
C GLU A 271 5.75 3.91 5.97
N THR A 272 6.60 3.02 5.48
CA THR A 272 8.05 3.19 5.46
C THR A 272 8.60 3.08 4.06
N TYR A 273 9.58 3.92 3.73
CA TYR A 273 10.29 3.88 2.45
C TYR A 273 11.68 3.30 2.62
N GLY A 274 12.04 2.39 1.72
CA GLY A 274 13.35 1.73 1.73
C GLY A 274 13.77 1.26 0.34
N ILE A 275 15.06 1.04 0.18
CA ILE A 275 15.65 0.52 -1.05
C ILE A 275 15.98 -0.96 -0.82
N GLU A 276 15.32 -1.84 -1.57
CA GLU A 276 15.63 -3.26 -1.63
C GLU A 276 16.74 -3.54 -2.63
N TYR A 277 17.60 -4.48 -2.31
CA TYR A 277 18.73 -4.83 -3.15
C TYR A 277 18.67 -6.27 -3.68
N PRO A 278 18.97 -6.49 -4.98
CA PRO A 278 19.28 -7.82 -5.47
C PRO A 278 20.47 -8.43 -4.72
N MET A 279 20.23 -9.56 -4.05
CA MET A 279 21.18 -10.21 -3.13
C MET A 279 22.05 -11.28 -3.81
N GLN A 280 21.69 -11.70 -5.02
CA GLN A 280 22.44 -12.70 -5.78
C GLN A 280 23.39 -12.02 -6.75
N LYS A 281 24.47 -12.71 -7.13
CA LYS A 281 25.35 -12.27 -8.22
C LYS A 281 24.61 -12.30 -9.55
N GLY A 282 24.94 -11.37 -10.42
CA GLY A 282 24.38 -11.28 -11.76
C GLY A 282 24.60 -12.52 -12.61
N GLY A 283 23.94 -12.55 -13.76
CA GLY A 283 24.07 -13.64 -14.75
C GLY A 283 23.12 -14.83 -14.52
N GLN A 284 22.25 -14.78 -13.51
CA GLN A 284 21.21 -15.77 -13.26
C GLN A 284 19.89 -15.35 -13.93
N LYS A 285 18.97 -16.30 -14.04
CA LYS A 285 17.60 -16.08 -14.52
C LYS A 285 16.62 -16.83 -13.64
N ASP A 286 15.42 -16.28 -13.49
CA ASP A 286 14.27 -16.95 -12.90
C ASP A 286 13.65 -17.97 -13.89
N GLU A 287 12.60 -18.65 -13.46
CA GLU A 287 11.85 -19.61 -14.28
C GLU A 287 11.08 -18.95 -15.46
N ASN A 288 10.83 -17.65 -15.39
CA ASN A 288 10.21 -16.86 -16.45
C ASN A 288 11.25 -16.28 -17.44
N GLY A 289 12.54 -16.44 -17.15
CA GLY A 289 13.66 -15.95 -17.97
C GLY A 289 14.10 -14.53 -17.65
N ASN A 290 13.54 -13.88 -16.61
CA ASN A 290 13.95 -12.56 -16.15
C ASN A 290 15.33 -12.62 -15.50
N LYS A 291 16.08 -11.53 -15.59
CA LYS A 291 17.42 -11.44 -14.97
C LYS A 291 17.30 -11.45 -13.43
N VAL A 292 18.18 -12.20 -12.78
CA VAL A 292 18.31 -12.25 -11.32
C VAL A 292 19.74 -11.91 -10.93
N GLY A 293 19.84 -11.05 -9.90
CA GLY A 293 21.12 -10.69 -9.28
C GLY A 293 21.84 -9.53 -9.95
N ASN A 294 22.71 -8.89 -9.15
CA ASN A 294 23.48 -7.71 -9.51
C ASN A 294 24.89 -7.85 -8.92
N ASP A 295 25.94 -7.71 -9.72
CA ASP A 295 27.31 -7.93 -9.27
C ASP A 295 27.81 -6.88 -8.27
N VAL A 296 27.20 -5.69 -8.24
CA VAL A 296 27.53 -4.61 -7.31
C VAL A 296 26.75 -4.77 -6.01
N THR A 297 25.42 -4.82 -6.09
CA THR A 297 24.56 -4.82 -4.90
C THR A 297 24.50 -6.18 -4.17
N SER A 298 24.93 -7.27 -4.80
CA SER A 298 25.14 -8.56 -4.11
C SER A 298 26.29 -8.52 -3.10
N ASP A 299 27.21 -7.54 -3.21
CA ASP A 299 28.26 -7.35 -2.21
C ASP A 299 27.73 -6.59 -0.99
N LYS A 300 27.81 -7.23 0.17
CA LYS A 300 27.33 -6.64 1.44
C LYS A 300 27.98 -5.29 1.75
N ALA A 301 29.26 -5.11 1.43
CA ALA A 301 29.98 -3.87 1.73
C ALA A 301 29.35 -2.66 1.00
N ILE A 302 28.84 -2.84 -0.21
CA ILE A 302 28.13 -1.79 -0.96
C ILE A 302 26.83 -1.41 -0.22
N ARG A 303 26.00 -2.40 0.13
CA ARG A 303 24.71 -2.15 0.78
C ARG A 303 24.88 -1.52 2.16
N GLU A 304 25.82 -2.05 2.94
CA GLU A 304 26.11 -1.58 4.29
C GLU A 304 26.69 -0.15 4.27
N ALA A 305 27.63 0.15 3.36
CA ALA A 305 28.18 1.49 3.20
C ALA A 305 27.10 2.52 2.81
N LEU A 306 26.25 2.19 1.85
CA LEU A 306 25.13 3.05 1.44
C LEU A 306 24.15 3.28 2.60
N THR A 307 23.89 2.25 3.41
CA THR A 307 22.99 2.37 4.57
C THR A 307 23.52 3.32 5.64
N TYR A 308 24.82 3.27 5.97
CA TYR A 308 25.42 4.19 6.95
C TYR A 308 25.68 5.60 6.40
N ALA A 309 25.73 5.76 5.08
CA ALA A 309 25.95 7.05 4.45
C ALA A 309 24.70 7.94 4.34
N VAL A 310 23.49 7.40 4.58
CA VAL A 310 22.25 8.17 4.51
C VAL A 310 22.08 9.07 5.74
N ASP A 311 21.81 10.37 5.51
CA ASP A 311 21.33 11.30 6.54
C ASP A 311 19.79 11.27 6.59
N ARG A 312 19.23 10.49 7.48
CA ARG A 312 17.79 10.28 7.60
C ARG A 312 17.05 11.49 8.15
N ASN A 313 17.72 12.27 9.02
CA ASN A 313 17.14 13.51 9.54
C ASN A 313 16.95 14.53 8.42
N MET A 314 17.94 14.67 7.52
CA MET A 314 17.78 15.51 6.33
C MET A 314 16.64 15.03 5.41
N LEU A 315 16.40 13.72 5.32
CA LEU A 315 15.27 13.20 4.54
C LEU A 315 13.93 13.57 5.17
N VAL A 316 13.79 13.43 6.49
CA VAL A 316 12.56 13.84 7.21
C VAL A 316 12.32 15.34 7.04
N GLU A 317 13.31 16.18 7.28
CA GLU A 317 13.16 17.64 7.20
C GLU A 317 13.01 18.13 5.75
N GLY A 318 13.84 17.63 4.82
CA GLY A 318 13.92 18.13 3.44
C GLY A 318 12.91 17.53 2.48
N VAL A 319 12.57 16.24 2.63
CA VAL A 319 11.62 15.54 1.74
C VAL A 319 10.23 15.48 2.35
N LEU A 320 10.13 15.11 3.64
CA LEU A 320 8.83 15.00 4.31
C LEU A 320 8.37 16.33 4.95
N ASN A 321 9.19 17.39 4.90
CA ASN A 321 8.91 18.69 5.55
C ASN A 321 8.58 18.55 7.05
N GLY A 322 9.24 17.63 7.76
CA GLY A 322 9.01 17.33 9.17
C GLY A 322 7.82 16.39 9.45
N HIS A 323 7.07 15.98 8.45
CA HIS A 323 5.88 15.12 8.60
C HIS A 323 6.21 13.64 8.46
N GLY A 324 6.91 13.12 9.45
CA GLY A 324 7.34 11.72 9.50
C GLY A 324 8.45 11.50 10.51
N THR A 325 9.04 10.32 10.49
CA THR A 325 10.14 9.93 11.36
C THR A 325 11.22 9.18 10.58
N VAL A 326 12.42 9.12 11.13
CA VAL A 326 13.51 8.32 10.55
C VAL A 326 13.15 6.83 10.60
N SER A 327 13.60 6.07 9.60
CA SER A 327 13.53 4.62 9.62
C SER A 327 14.89 4.00 9.33
N THR A 328 15.32 3.08 10.18
CA THR A 328 16.56 2.32 10.06
C THR A 328 16.33 0.82 9.92
N THR A 329 15.11 0.37 10.22
CA THR A 329 14.72 -1.04 10.24
C THR A 329 13.45 -1.33 9.42
N GLY A 330 12.64 -0.31 9.12
CA GLY A 330 11.30 -0.46 8.55
C GLY A 330 10.25 -0.94 9.56
N LEU A 331 10.62 -1.12 10.84
CA LEU A 331 9.79 -1.75 11.86
C LEU A 331 9.68 -0.94 13.16
N GLU A 332 10.10 0.33 13.16
CA GLU A 332 10.24 1.15 14.37
C GLU A 332 8.94 1.22 15.21
N LYS A 333 7.79 1.15 14.57
CA LYS A 333 6.47 1.22 15.21
C LYS A 333 5.86 -0.16 15.52
N MET A 334 6.56 -1.25 15.20
CA MET A 334 6.02 -2.60 15.32
C MET A 334 6.41 -3.28 16.64
N PRO A 335 5.50 -4.06 17.27
CA PRO A 335 5.79 -4.78 18.50
C PRO A 335 6.89 -5.85 18.34
N TRP A 336 7.10 -6.33 17.13
CA TRP A 336 8.15 -7.31 16.79
C TRP A 336 9.47 -6.68 16.37
N LEU A 337 9.68 -5.39 16.57
CA LEU A 337 10.99 -4.75 16.37
C LEU A 337 12.04 -5.35 17.29
N ASN A 338 13.16 -5.81 16.73
CA ASN A 338 14.37 -6.07 17.48
C ASN A 338 15.16 -4.77 17.66
N LYS A 339 15.11 -4.19 18.86
CA LYS A 339 15.74 -2.89 19.16
C LYS A 339 17.27 -2.87 18.96
N GLU A 340 17.93 -4.04 18.97
CA GLU A 340 19.38 -4.12 18.69
C GLU A 340 19.70 -3.78 17.23
N THR A 341 18.73 -3.93 16.31
CA THR A 341 18.92 -3.67 14.88
C THR A 341 18.81 -2.20 14.50
N VAL A 342 18.35 -1.35 15.40
CA VAL A 342 18.28 0.10 15.21
C VAL A 342 19.69 0.67 15.18
N ILE A 343 20.08 1.26 14.06
CA ILE A 343 21.40 1.91 13.90
C ILE A 343 21.28 3.42 14.14
N ASP A 344 22.41 4.10 14.28
CA ASP A 344 22.45 5.57 14.36
C ASP A 344 21.83 6.17 13.06
N GLU A 345 20.92 7.09 13.23
CA GLU A 345 20.22 7.78 12.15
C GLU A 345 21.09 8.81 11.41
N LYS A 346 22.22 9.19 12.01
CA LYS A 346 23.14 10.16 11.45
C LYS A 346 24.01 9.57 10.36
N GLN A 347 24.26 10.38 9.36
CA GLN A 347 25.20 10.06 8.31
C GLN A 347 26.60 9.79 8.87
N ASP A 348 27.23 8.69 8.43
CA ASP A 348 28.62 8.36 8.75
C ASP A 348 29.40 7.98 7.48
N ILE A 349 29.81 8.98 6.74
CA ILE A 349 30.56 8.82 5.47
C ILE A 349 31.92 8.17 5.70
N GLU A 350 32.61 8.46 6.80
CA GLU A 350 33.92 7.87 7.07
C GLU A 350 33.80 6.37 7.38
N LYS A 351 32.81 5.97 8.13
CA LYS A 351 32.49 4.54 8.35
C LYS A 351 32.13 3.87 7.04
N ALA A 352 31.30 4.51 6.21
CA ALA A 352 30.89 3.96 4.91
C ALA A 352 32.09 3.76 3.98
N LYS A 353 32.99 4.70 3.86
CA LYS A 353 34.24 4.56 3.08
C LYS A 353 35.12 3.44 3.61
N LYS A 354 35.24 3.34 4.93
CA LYS A 354 36.02 2.26 5.55
C LYS A 354 35.43 0.88 5.24
N ILE A 355 34.11 0.73 5.28
CA ILE A 355 33.42 -0.53 4.91
C ILE A 355 33.76 -0.91 3.47
N LEU A 356 33.73 0.06 2.53
CA LEU A 356 34.08 -0.18 1.13
C LEU A 356 35.54 -0.59 0.96
N GLU A 357 36.47 0.10 1.63
CA GLU A 357 37.89 -0.25 1.60
C GLU A 357 38.16 -1.65 2.15
N ASP A 358 37.60 -1.97 3.33
CA ASP A 358 37.72 -3.29 3.97
C ASP A 358 37.08 -4.37 3.07
N GLY A 359 36.00 -4.02 2.33
CA GLY A 359 35.35 -4.83 1.33
C GLY A 359 36.12 -4.98 0.01
N GLY A 360 37.23 -4.24 -0.18
CA GLY A 360 38.08 -4.30 -1.37
C GLY A 360 37.61 -3.43 -2.54
N TRP A 361 36.69 -2.49 -2.30
CA TRP A 361 36.22 -1.51 -3.28
C TRP A 361 37.12 -0.27 -3.30
N LYS A 362 37.71 0.07 -4.43
CA LYS A 362 38.64 1.22 -4.61
C LYS A 362 38.54 1.75 -6.04
N ASP A 363 38.77 3.03 -6.24
CA ASP A 363 38.91 3.60 -7.58
C ASP A 363 40.34 3.26 -8.10
N THR A 364 40.46 2.14 -8.82
CA THR A 364 41.77 1.64 -9.29
C THR A 364 42.21 2.26 -10.61
N ASN A 365 41.29 2.87 -11.36
CA ASN A 365 41.55 3.48 -12.66
C ASN A 365 41.47 5.02 -12.66
N ASN A 366 41.21 5.65 -11.51
CA ASN A 366 41.10 7.09 -11.29
C ASN A 366 40.00 7.76 -12.15
N ASN A 367 38.88 7.07 -12.38
CA ASN A 367 37.75 7.64 -13.13
C ASN A 367 36.66 8.24 -12.23
N GLY A 368 36.84 8.19 -10.89
CA GLY A 368 35.91 8.70 -9.88
C GLY A 368 34.85 7.70 -9.45
N THR A 369 34.85 6.48 -10.01
CA THR A 369 33.95 5.38 -9.61
C THR A 369 34.80 4.27 -9.00
N ILE A 370 34.42 3.79 -7.81
CA ILE A 370 35.12 2.68 -7.17
C ILE A 370 34.85 1.38 -7.91
N ASP A 371 35.82 0.49 -7.95
CA ASP A 371 35.74 -0.82 -8.60
C ASP A 371 36.27 -1.95 -7.72
N LYS A 372 35.85 -3.18 -8.02
CA LYS A 372 36.34 -4.40 -7.39
C LYS A 372 36.41 -5.51 -8.42
N ASN A 373 37.60 -6.10 -8.62
CA ASN A 373 37.83 -7.19 -9.59
C ASN A 373 37.39 -6.84 -11.03
N GLY A 374 37.52 -5.58 -11.43
CA GLY A 374 37.13 -5.09 -12.75
C GLY A 374 35.61 -4.79 -12.92
N VAL A 375 34.83 -4.85 -11.83
CA VAL A 375 33.42 -4.45 -11.81
C VAL A 375 33.35 -3.07 -11.19
N GLU A 376 32.91 -2.06 -11.95
CA GLU A 376 32.65 -0.72 -11.42
C GLU A 376 31.38 -0.70 -10.57
N ALA A 377 31.37 0.11 -9.51
CA ALA A 377 30.21 0.29 -8.64
C ALA A 377 29.16 1.18 -9.34
N GLU A 378 28.50 0.61 -10.34
CA GLU A 378 27.45 1.29 -11.10
C GLU A 378 26.19 0.39 -11.15
N PHE A 379 25.00 0.97 -10.84
CA PHE A 379 23.72 0.29 -10.95
C PHE A 379 22.58 1.30 -11.16
N LYS A 380 21.40 0.80 -11.51
CA LYS A 380 20.17 1.60 -11.56
C LYS A 380 19.46 1.53 -10.22
N LEU A 381 18.77 2.61 -9.84
CA LEU A 381 17.75 2.61 -8.81
C LEU A 381 16.42 2.89 -9.48
N LEU A 382 15.52 1.91 -9.43
CA LEU A 382 14.19 2.01 -10.02
C LEU A 382 13.19 2.54 -9.00
N TYR A 383 12.24 3.34 -9.44
CA TYR A 383 11.12 3.80 -8.62
C TYR A 383 9.89 4.07 -9.48
N THR A 384 8.69 3.92 -8.90
CA THR A 384 7.46 4.43 -9.53
C THR A 384 7.27 5.88 -9.17
N ASP A 385 6.64 6.64 -10.07
CA ASP A 385 6.20 8.00 -9.74
C ASP A 385 5.33 8.00 -8.48
N GLY A 386 5.47 9.01 -7.66
CA GLY A 386 4.75 9.11 -6.40
C GLY A 386 5.40 10.08 -5.43
N LYS A 387 4.63 10.45 -4.43
CA LYS A 387 4.72 11.58 -3.51
C LYS A 387 6.14 11.94 -3.01
N TYR A 388 6.96 10.95 -2.67
CA TYR A 388 8.28 11.19 -2.07
C TYR A 388 9.40 10.42 -2.76
N ARG A 389 9.08 9.49 -3.66
CA ARG A 389 10.07 8.54 -4.19
C ARG A 389 11.16 9.21 -5.02
N GLN A 390 10.81 10.22 -5.81
CA GLN A 390 11.80 10.95 -6.61
C GLN A 390 12.83 11.68 -5.74
N GLU A 391 12.37 12.43 -4.74
CA GLU A 391 13.24 13.20 -3.84
C GLU A 391 14.09 12.30 -2.96
N LEU A 392 13.53 11.20 -2.44
CA LEU A 392 14.28 10.19 -1.70
C LEU A 392 15.34 9.53 -2.58
N GLY A 393 14.98 9.19 -3.83
CA GLY A 393 15.90 8.62 -4.81
C GLY A 393 17.02 9.58 -5.19
N LEU A 394 16.73 10.86 -5.44
CA LEU A 394 17.74 11.88 -5.73
C LEU A 394 18.71 12.08 -4.55
N SER A 395 18.18 12.14 -3.33
CA SER A 395 19.00 12.25 -2.12
C SER A 395 19.93 11.04 -1.97
N TYR A 396 19.45 9.85 -2.26
CA TYR A 396 20.26 8.63 -2.22
C TYR A 396 21.36 8.62 -3.30
N VAL A 397 21.08 9.12 -4.51
CA VAL A 397 22.08 9.26 -5.59
C VAL A 397 23.23 10.17 -5.15
N GLU A 398 22.93 11.31 -4.51
CA GLU A 398 23.97 12.22 -4.02
C GLU A 398 24.80 11.62 -2.88
N VAL A 399 24.20 10.79 -2.03
CA VAL A 399 24.92 10.01 -1.01
C VAL A 399 25.85 8.98 -1.66
N ALA A 400 25.37 8.20 -2.61
CA ALA A 400 26.16 7.21 -3.33
C ALA A 400 27.37 7.84 -4.03
N LYS A 401 27.19 9.00 -4.64
CA LYS A 401 28.24 9.77 -5.31
C LYS A 401 29.39 10.17 -4.37
N GLN A 402 29.08 10.51 -3.10
CA GLN A 402 30.12 10.83 -2.08
C GLN A 402 31.02 9.64 -1.76
N LEU A 403 30.52 8.43 -2.02
CA LEU A 403 31.23 7.16 -1.84
C LEU A 403 31.92 6.67 -3.13
N GLY A 404 31.84 7.41 -4.24
CA GLY A 404 32.32 6.97 -5.54
C GLY A 404 31.48 5.86 -6.17
N ILE A 405 30.20 5.73 -5.78
CA ILE A 405 29.25 4.79 -6.34
C ILE A 405 28.34 5.56 -7.32
N LYS A 406 28.19 5.05 -8.53
CA LYS A 406 27.38 5.66 -9.57
C LYS A 406 26.00 5.00 -9.63
N VAL A 407 24.98 5.76 -9.23
CA VAL A 407 23.59 5.31 -9.28
C VAL A 407 22.82 6.10 -10.33
N LYS A 408 22.15 5.39 -11.23
CA LYS A 408 21.27 5.97 -12.23
C LYS A 408 19.82 5.83 -11.75
N LEU A 409 19.22 6.94 -11.34
CA LEU A 409 17.82 6.97 -10.91
C LEU A 409 16.90 6.91 -12.13
N GLU A 410 15.95 5.96 -12.16
CA GLU A 410 15.04 5.73 -13.28
C GLU A 410 13.59 5.58 -12.81
N ALA A 411 12.72 6.53 -13.20
CA ALA A 411 11.28 6.42 -13.03
C ALA A 411 10.72 5.39 -14.02
N ARG A 412 9.85 4.50 -13.54
CA ARG A 412 9.24 3.41 -14.29
C ARG A 412 7.79 3.20 -13.87
N THR A 413 7.00 2.55 -14.73
CA THR A 413 5.74 1.92 -14.31
C THR A 413 6.02 0.64 -13.52
N TRP A 414 5.04 0.11 -12.79
CA TRP A 414 5.21 -1.18 -12.11
C TRP A 414 5.48 -2.32 -13.09
N ASP A 415 4.78 -2.38 -14.21
CA ASP A 415 4.99 -3.39 -15.27
C ASP A 415 6.43 -3.40 -15.79
N ASP A 416 7.02 -2.21 -15.97
CA ASP A 416 8.42 -2.07 -16.40
C ASP A 416 9.40 -2.50 -15.28
N ILE A 417 9.10 -2.17 -14.01
CA ILE A 417 9.90 -2.57 -12.85
C ILE A 417 9.91 -4.09 -12.70
N GLU A 418 8.77 -4.77 -12.85
CA GLU A 418 8.66 -6.22 -12.70
C GLU A 418 9.65 -7.01 -13.55
N SER A 419 9.97 -6.51 -14.72
CA SER A 419 10.96 -7.15 -15.61
C SER A 419 12.42 -7.05 -15.13
N GLU A 420 12.75 -6.06 -14.28
CA GLU A 420 14.08 -5.76 -13.75
C GLU A 420 14.17 -5.89 -12.22
N ILE A 421 13.04 -6.15 -11.53
CA ILE A 421 12.90 -6.13 -10.06
C ILE A 421 13.88 -7.05 -9.31
N HIS A 422 14.31 -8.14 -9.94
CA HIS A 422 15.23 -9.11 -9.34
C HIS A 422 16.71 -8.83 -9.69
N SER A 423 16.99 -7.81 -10.51
CA SER A 423 18.34 -7.48 -10.97
C SER A 423 18.78 -6.04 -10.71
N GLU A 424 17.85 -5.15 -10.41
CA GLU A 424 18.14 -3.76 -10.05
C GLU A 424 17.51 -3.40 -8.71
N PRO A 425 18.15 -2.55 -7.88
CA PRO A 425 17.54 -2.01 -6.67
C PRO A 425 16.25 -1.24 -6.96
N VAL A 426 15.27 -1.38 -6.06
CA VAL A 426 13.98 -0.70 -6.17
C VAL A 426 13.68 0.08 -4.89
N LEU A 427 13.22 1.31 -5.04
CA LEU A 427 12.71 2.13 -3.94
C LEU A 427 11.24 1.80 -3.71
N PHE A 428 10.99 1.04 -2.66
CA PHE A 428 9.66 0.61 -2.23
C PHE A 428 9.08 1.47 -1.12
N GLY A 429 7.74 1.44 -1.02
CA GLY A 429 7.00 1.77 0.18
C GLY A 429 6.40 0.49 0.76
N TRP A 430 6.50 0.33 2.08
CA TRP A 430 5.98 -0.81 2.84
C TRP A 430 5.27 -0.32 4.10
N GLY A 431 4.60 -1.20 4.79
CA GLY A 431 3.95 -0.90 6.06
C GLY A 431 2.63 -1.64 6.21
N SER A 432 2.71 -2.84 6.71
CA SER A 432 1.56 -3.64 7.09
C SER A 432 1.57 -3.91 8.59
N GLY A 433 0.41 -3.85 9.22
CA GLY A 433 0.23 -4.34 10.60
C GLY A 433 0.26 -5.88 10.69
N ASP A 434 0.43 -6.59 9.57
CA ASP A 434 0.54 -8.05 9.51
C ASP A 434 2.03 -8.47 9.54
N PRO A 435 2.52 -9.17 10.59
CA PRO A 435 3.90 -9.60 10.65
C PRO A 435 4.28 -10.60 9.54
N SER A 436 3.31 -11.17 8.81
CA SER A 436 3.59 -11.99 7.63
C SER A 436 4.18 -11.19 6.46
N GLU A 437 4.18 -9.85 6.51
CA GLU A 437 4.99 -9.03 5.61
C GLU A 437 6.47 -9.43 5.66
N LEU A 438 7.01 -9.78 6.85
CA LEU A 438 8.39 -10.26 6.97
C LEU A 438 8.63 -11.60 6.25
N TYR A 439 7.61 -12.47 6.18
CA TYR A 439 7.68 -13.67 5.35
C TYR A 439 7.76 -13.31 3.87
N ASN A 440 6.92 -12.38 3.43
CA ASN A 440 6.89 -11.94 2.04
C ASN A 440 8.19 -11.25 1.61
N LEU A 441 8.80 -10.46 2.49
CA LEU A 441 10.02 -9.70 2.18
C LEU A 441 11.31 -10.55 2.30
N TYR A 442 11.37 -11.51 3.24
CA TYR A 442 12.66 -12.10 3.63
C TYR A 442 12.73 -13.62 3.57
N SER A 443 11.60 -14.33 3.45
CA SER A 443 11.66 -15.78 3.36
C SER A 443 12.08 -16.24 1.95
N SER A 444 13.03 -17.15 1.87
CA SER A 444 13.38 -17.78 0.58
C SER A 444 12.28 -18.72 0.06
N ASN A 445 11.34 -19.11 0.94
CA ASN A 445 10.22 -20.00 0.60
C ASN A 445 9.16 -19.34 -0.30
N ILE A 446 9.14 -17.98 -0.37
CA ILE A 446 8.18 -17.23 -1.20
C ILE A 446 8.73 -16.87 -2.58
N ILE A 447 10.03 -17.01 -2.83
CA ILE A 447 10.64 -16.66 -4.11
C ILE A 447 9.94 -17.38 -5.27
N GLY A 448 9.55 -16.61 -6.28
CA GLY A 448 8.82 -17.10 -7.45
C GLY A 448 7.35 -17.50 -7.18
N LYS A 449 6.78 -17.12 -6.04
CA LYS A 449 5.40 -17.40 -5.68
C LYS A 449 4.64 -16.11 -5.39
N GLY A 450 3.36 -16.09 -5.77
CA GLY A 450 2.51 -14.91 -5.59
C GLY A 450 2.95 -13.78 -6.52
N VAL A 451 3.18 -12.60 -5.95
CA VAL A 451 3.53 -11.40 -6.70
C VAL A 451 5.05 -11.21 -6.85
N SER A 452 5.48 -10.51 -7.88
CA SER A 452 6.89 -10.31 -8.25
C SER A 452 7.72 -9.59 -7.18
N TRP A 453 7.10 -8.72 -6.39
CA TRP A 453 7.77 -8.01 -5.29
C TRP A 453 7.94 -8.83 -4.00
N ASN A 454 7.45 -10.08 -3.93
CA ASN A 454 7.75 -10.98 -2.82
C ASN A 454 9.21 -11.42 -2.88
N ASN A 455 10.00 -11.04 -1.85
CA ASN A 455 11.44 -11.25 -1.77
C ASN A 455 12.12 -10.93 -3.11
N ALA A 456 11.86 -9.72 -3.62
CA ALA A 456 12.32 -9.27 -4.93
C ALA A 456 13.85 -9.32 -5.04
N GLY A 457 14.57 -9.10 -3.94
CA GLY A 457 16.01 -9.21 -3.84
C GLY A 457 16.56 -10.64 -3.95
N TYR A 458 15.73 -11.69 -4.01
CA TYR A 458 16.17 -13.09 -3.98
C TYR A 458 17.04 -13.41 -2.76
N TYR A 459 16.72 -12.81 -1.63
CA TYR A 459 17.40 -13.06 -0.37
C TYR A 459 17.21 -14.51 0.08
N LYS A 460 18.29 -15.13 0.55
CA LYS A 460 18.31 -16.53 1.01
C LYS A 460 19.17 -16.66 2.26
N ASN A 461 18.54 -16.98 3.36
CA ASN A 461 19.23 -17.26 4.61
C ASN A 461 18.42 -18.30 5.40
N LYS A 462 18.97 -19.51 5.51
CA LYS A 462 18.29 -20.65 6.13
C LYS A 462 17.88 -20.38 7.60
N ASN A 463 18.70 -19.65 8.37
CA ASN A 463 18.38 -19.34 9.76
C ASN A 463 17.19 -18.37 9.84
N VAL A 464 17.15 -17.37 8.93
CA VAL A 464 16.04 -16.44 8.82
C VAL A 464 14.77 -17.18 8.43
N ASP A 465 14.82 -18.06 7.42
CA ASP A 465 13.68 -18.91 7.03
C ASP A 465 13.16 -19.73 8.23
N GLU A 466 14.06 -20.37 9.00
CA GLU A 466 13.69 -21.15 10.18
C GLU A 466 13.03 -20.31 11.27
N TYR A 467 13.50 -19.08 11.50
CA TYR A 467 12.88 -18.18 12.49
C TYR A 467 11.52 -17.69 12.02
N ILE A 468 11.38 -17.32 10.76
CA ILE A 468 10.10 -16.92 10.17
C ILE A 468 9.08 -18.08 10.25
N ASP A 469 9.47 -19.30 9.84
CA ASP A 469 8.60 -20.48 9.92
C ASP A 469 8.17 -20.79 11.38
N LYS A 470 9.08 -20.63 12.35
CA LYS A 470 8.75 -20.80 13.79
C LYS A 470 7.81 -19.71 14.29
N ALA A 471 7.97 -18.47 13.84
CA ALA A 471 7.07 -17.39 14.20
C ALA A 471 5.65 -17.67 13.68
N LEU A 472 5.53 -18.05 12.41
CA LEU A 472 4.26 -18.41 11.78
C LEU A 472 3.59 -19.62 12.43
N ALA A 473 4.39 -20.60 12.91
CA ALA A 473 3.90 -21.78 13.59
C ALA A 473 3.65 -21.60 15.10
N SER A 474 3.87 -20.41 15.65
CA SER A 474 3.67 -20.15 17.09
C SER A 474 2.23 -19.74 17.37
N LYS A 475 1.57 -20.46 18.29
CA LYS A 475 0.24 -20.12 18.81
C LYS A 475 0.31 -19.00 19.88
N ASP A 476 1.43 -18.93 20.59
CA ASP A 476 1.70 -17.88 21.56
C ASP A 476 2.32 -16.66 20.85
N GLU A 477 1.66 -15.51 20.94
CA GLU A 477 2.06 -14.27 20.27
C GLU A 477 3.45 -13.78 20.73
N ASN A 478 3.75 -13.89 22.03
CA ASN A 478 5.05 -13.47 22.55
C ASN A 478 6.17 -14.36 22.00
N ALA A 479 5.92 -15.67 21.87
CA ALA A 479 6.87 -16.59 21.25
C ALA A 479 7.06 -16.27 19.76
N ALA A 480 5.99 -15.94 19.03
CA ALA A 480 6.06 -15.48 17.65
C ALA A 480 6.92 -14.21 17.52
N ILE A 481 6.66 -13.21 18.37
CA ILE A 481 7.42 -11.94 18.40
C ILE A 481 8.92 -12.21 18.62
N GLU A 482 9.30 -13.10 19.53
CA GLU A 482 10.71 -13.43 19.76
C GLU A 482 11.37 -14.10 18.55
N TYR A 483 10.63 -14.90 17.77
CA TYR A 483 11.15 -15.46 16.53
C TYR A 483 11.25 -14.41 15.43
N TRP A 484 10.29 -13.49 15.31
CA TRP A 484 10.37 -12.34 14.39
C TRP A 484 11.60 -11.46 14.68
N LYS A 485 11.91 -11.22 15.97
CA LYS A 485 13.12 -10.49 16.39
C LYS A 485 14.41 -11.24 16.02
N LYS A 486 14.44 -12.56 16.18
CA LYS A 486 15.60 -13.38 15.79
C LYS A 486 15.82 -13.42 14.28
N ALA A 487 14.76 -13.38 13.48
CA ALA A 487 14.89 -13.26 12.03
C ALA A 487 15.56 -11.95 11.62
N GLN A 488 15.31 -10.86 12.35
CA GLN A 488 16.01 -9.58 12.16
C GLN A 488 17.48 -9.67 12.51
N TRP A 489 17.79 -10.26 13.67
CA TRP A 489 19.16 -10.45 14.17
C TRP A 489 19.19 -11.40 15.37
N ASP A 490 19.98 -12.46 15.30
CA ASP A 490 20.14 -13.44 16.37
C ASP A 490 21.50 -13.35 17.12
N GLY A 491 22.26 -12.28 16.85
CA GLY A 491 23.64 -12.09 17.34
C GLY A 491 24.72 -12.59 16.37
N LYS A 492 24.35 -13.22 15.22
CA LYS A 492 25.28 -13.74 14.20
C LYS A 492 24.79 -13.50 12.77
N THR A 493 23.49 -13.66 12.55
CA THR A 493 22.86 -13.55 11.24
C THR A 493 21.45 -12.97 11.37
N GLY A 494 20.92 -12.45 10.28
CA GLY A 494 19.60 -11.85 10.17
C GLY A 494 19.48 -10.99 8.92
N PHE A 495 18.27 -10.55 8.59
CA PHE A 495 18.04 -9.73 7.41
C PHE A 495 18.37 -8.23 7.62
N SER A 496 18.47 -7.77 8.88
CA SER A 496 18.73 -6.36 9.20
C SER A 496 20.12 -5.87 8.76
N THR A 497 20.37 -4.58 8.95
CA THR A 497 21.69 -3.95 8.66
C THR A 497 22.85 -4.63 9.40
N LEU A 498 22.64 -5.10 10.63
CA LEU A 498 23.68 -5.83 11.38
C LEU A 498 23.97 -7.22 10.79
N GLY A 499 22.98 -7.82 10.15
CA GLY A 499 23.09 -9.11 9.47
C GLY A 499 23.47 -8.97 7.99
N ASP A 500 22.55 -9.31 7.10
CA ASP A 500 22.79 -9.36 5.67
C ASP A 500 22.52 -8.04 4.95
N CYS A 501 21.97 -7.03 5.64
CA CYS A 501 21.69 -5.70 5.11
C CYS A 501 20.89 -5.74 3.81
N THR A 502 19.68 -6.30 3.86
CA THR A 502 18.83 -6.53 2.68
C THR A 502 18.20 -5.26 2.14
N TYR A 503 17.98 -4.26 3.01
CA TYR A 503 17.40 -2.96 2.72
C TYR A 503 18.26 -1.82 3.26
N THR A 504 18.21 -0.67 2.57
CA THR A 504 18.49 0.64 3.16
C THR A 504 17.15 1.30 3.48
N TRP A 505 16.73 1.25 4.72
CA TRP A 505 15.54 1.96 5.19
C TRP A 505 15.83 3.45 5.35
N LEU A 506 14.87 4.30 5.01
CA LEU A 506 15.03 5.75 4.90
C LEU A 506 14.16 6.49 5.92
N VAL A 507 12.85 6.48 5.72
CA VAL A 507 11.88 7.26 6.51
C VAL A 507 10.55 6.53 6.68
N ASN A 508 9.81 6.87 7.76
CA ASN A 508 8.37 6.65 7.87
C ASN A 508 7.65 7.95 7.54
N ALA A 509 6.70 7.94 6.63
CA ALA A 509 5.95 9.13 6.23
C ALA A 509 4.56 9.15 6.85
N ASN A 510 4.18 10.23 7.52
CA ASN A 510 2.81 10.43 7.95
C ASN A 510 1.90 10.74 6.77
N HIS A 511 0.61 10.39 6.88
CA HIS A 511 -0.37 10.72 5.86
C HIS A 511 -1.01 12.08 6.18
N LEU A 512 -0.98 12.97 5.21
CA LEU A 512 -1.45 14.33 5.34
C LEU A 512 -2.67 14.56 4.46
N PHE A 513 -3.66 15.23 5.03
CA PHE A 513 -4.86 15.61 4.31
C PHE A 513 -5.19 17.06 4.57
N ILE A 514 -5.75 17.72 3.56
CA ILE A 514 -6.46 18.99 3.71
C ILE A 514 -7.95 18.70 3.65
N ALA A 515 -8.71 19.21 4.62
CA ALA A 515 -10.14 18.96 4.73
C ALA A 515 -10.92 20.23 5.09
N ASP A 516 -12.22 20.21 4.85
CA ASP A 516 -13.13 21.20 5.43
C ASP A 516 -13.01 21.22 6.97
N GLU A 517 -12.99 22.40 7.58
CA GLU A 517 -12.81 22.53 9.04
C GLU A 517 -13.94 21.86 9.85
N ASN A 518 -15.16 21.79 9.26
CA ASN A 518 -16.33 21.18 9.90
C ASN A 518 -16.45 19.67 9.66
N LEU A 519 -15.61 19.07 8.82
CA LEU A 519 -15.61 17.62 8.62
C LEU A 519 -14.98 16.93 9.84
N ASP A 520 -15.73 16.04 10.48
CA ASP A 520 -15.22 15.13 11.51
C ASP A 520 -14.97 13.76 10.89
N ILE A 521 -13.74 13.27 10.96
CA ILE A 521 -13.36 11.97 10.40
C ILE A 521 -13.30 10.86 11.46
N GLY A 522 -13.90 11.09 12.63
CA GLY A 522 -13.86 10.12 13.72
C GLY A 522 -12.44 9.83 14.22
N THR A 523 -12.15 8.56 14.45
CA THR A 523 -10.81 8.10 14.90
C THR A 523 -10.23 7.10 13.88
N PRO A 524 -9.51 7.58 12.84
CA PRO A 524 -8.93 6.72 11.85
C PRO A 524 -7.95 5.70 12.46
N VAL A 525 -7.88 4.52 11.86
CA VAL A 525 -6.84 3.53 12.20
C VAL A 525 -5.45 4.08 11.85
N VAL A 526 -4.40 3.57 12.49
CA VAL A 526 -3.01 3.85 12.07
C VAL A 526 -2.87 3.47 10.60
N GLN A 527 -2.39 4.43 9.79
CA GLN A 527 -2.41 4.27 8.35
C GLN A 527 -1.33 3.30 7.87
N PRO A 528 -1.70 2.23 7.15
CA PRO A 528 -0.72 1.36 6.49
C PRO A 528 -0.19 1.99 5.20
N HIS A 529 0.74 1.31 4.54
CA HIS A 529 1.17 1.67 3.19
C HIS A 529 -0.02 1.79 2.23
N GLY A 530 -0.01 2.85 1.43
CA GLY A 530 -1.08 3.19 0.48
C GLY A 530 -2.30 3.86 1.10
N GLY A 531 -2.35 3.99 2.44
CA GLY A 531 -3.40 4.69 3.16
C GLY A 531 -4.76 3.97 3.16
N ARG A 532 -5.51 4.13 4.24
CA ARG A 532 -6.85 3.58 4.41
C ARG A 532 -7.76 4.53 5.17
N ILE A 533 -7.74 5.80 4.78
CA ILE A 533 -8.51 6.83 5.46
C ILE A 533 -10.02 6.55 5.47
N LEU A 534 -10.52 5.82 4.48
CA LEU A 534 -11.95 5.48 4.37
C LEU A 534 -12.34 4.21 5.16
N ASP A 535 -11.42 3.55 5.86
CA ASP A 535 -11.74 2.33 6.62
C ASP A 535 -12.71 2.57 7.80
N ASN A 536 -12.80 3.80 8.29
CA ASN A 536 -13.78 4.23 9.32
C ASN A 536 -14.77 5.27 8.78
N ILE A 537 -15.13 5.21 7.50
CA ILE A 537 -16.01 6.19 6.84
C ILE A 537 -17.42 6.26 7.46
N ASP A 538 -17.86 5.20 8.11
CA ASP A 538 -19.10 5.12 8.88
C ASP A 538 -19.12 6.05 10.10
N GLU A 539 -17.96 6.41 10.67
CA GLU A 539 -17.84 7.37 11.77
C GLU A 539 -17.93 8.84 11.32
N TRP A 540 -17.70 9.12 10.03
CA TRP A 540 -17.55 10.50 9.55
C TRP A 540 -18.85 11.31 9.62
N ASP A 541 -18.71 12.58 10.01
CA ASP A 541 -19.88 13.48 10.19
C ASP A 541 -19.52 14.93 9.88
N TRP A 542 -20.55 15.74 9.60
CA TRP A 542 -20.45 17.20 9.59
C TRP A 542 -20.73 17.76 10.99
N LYS A 543 -19.86 18.66 11.49
CA LYS A 543 -20.07 19.40 12.75
C LYS A 543 -21.11 20.47 12.64
#